data_1d8baf9d0ddbbd3af8d8e3e8b4be04ec
#
_entry.id   1d8baf9d0ddbbd3af8d8e3e8b4be04ec
#
_cell.length_a   1.000
_cell.length_b   1.000
_cell.length_c   1.000
_cell.angle_alpha   90.00
_cell.angle_beta   90.00
_cell.angle_gamma   90.00
#
_symmetry.space_group_name_H-M   'P 1'
#
loop_
_entity.id
_entity.type
_entity.pdbx_description
1 polymer ?
#
loop_
_entity_poly.entity_id
_entity_poly.type
_entity_poly.pdbx_seq_one_letter_code
_entity_poly.pdbx_strand_id
1 'polypeptide(L)'
;MTMTQVLYALEVARCQNVSRAAERLILSQSALSQQLRRLEQELGYPIFTRTLHGVQLTPEGERVCEQAAGMARTWKEFQANVQKSALGIRKRLRIGMG
;
A
#
# COMPACT_ATOMS: atom_id res chain seq x y z
N MET A 1 9.99 3.55 -7.95
CA MET A 1 8.88 3.45 -6.96
C MET A 1 7.88 2.40 -7.42
N THR A 2 7.47 1.51 -6.54
CA THR A 2 6.49 0.49 -6.86
C THR A 2 5.26 0.67 -5.98
N MET A 3 4.12 0.16 -6.45
CA MET A 3 2.88 0.15 -5.66
C MET A 3 3.08 -0.60 -4.35
N THR A 4 3.83 -1.70 -4.38
CA THR A 4 4.15 -2.48 -3.19
C THR A 4 4.88 -1.64 -2.14
N GLN A 5 5.89 -0.86 -2.55
CA GLN A 5 6.62 0.02 -1.64
C GLN A 5 5.70 1.08 -1.03
N VAL A 6 4.79 1.63 -1.83
CA VAL A 6 3.83 2.62 -1.36
C VAL A 6 2.85 2.01 -0.35
N LEU A 7 2.37 0.79 -0.60
CA LEU A 7 1.50 0.08 0.33
C LEU A 7 2.22 -0.27 1.64
N TYR A 8 3.51 -0.59 1.57
CA TYR A 8 4.34 -0.81 2.75
C TYR A 8 4.42 0.47 3.59
N ALA A 9 4.62 1.62 2.94
CA ALA A 9 4.66 2.91 3.64
C ALA A 9 3.33 3.20 4.34
N LEU A 10 2.20 2.92 3.68
CA LEU A 10 0.88 3.08 4.29
C LEU A 10 0.72 2.22 5.54
N GLU A 11 1.17 0.98 5.51
CA GLU A 11 1.06 0.08 6.65
C GLU A 11 1.92 0.55 7.82
N VAL A 12 3.15 1.02 7.54
CA VAL A 12 4.02 1.58 8.57
C VAL A 12 3.40 2.83 9.19
N ALA A 13 2.81 3.70 8.36
CA ALA A 13 2.12 4.90 8.84
C ALA A 13 0.96 4.55 9.78
N ARG A 14 0.20 3.52 9.41
CA ARG A 14 -0.94 3.05 10.20
C ARG A 14 -0.50 2.46 11.54
N CYS A 15 0.55 1.65 11.53
CA CYS A 15 1.07 1.00 12.75
C CYS A 15 1.92 1.93 13.62
N GLN A 16 2.52 2.96 13.02
CA GLN A 16 3.48 3.85 13.67
C GLN A 16 4.67 3.10 14.28
N ASN A 17 4.95 1.92 13.75
CA ASN A 17 5.98 1.01 14.23
C ASN A 17 6.39 0.08 13.10
N VAL A 18 7.68 0.12 12.73
CA VAL A 18 8.19 -0.67 11.61
C VAL A 18 8.14 -2.17 11.90
N SER A 19 8.48 -2.58 13.13
CA SER A 19 8.46 -3.99 13.52
C SER A 19 7.06 -4.57 13.43
N ARG A 20 6.07 -3.85 13.94
CA ARG A 20 4.66 -4.29 13.90
C ARG A 20 4.15 -4.35 12.46
N ALA A 21 4.48 -3.36 11.65
CA ALA A 21 4.11 -3.36 10.24
C ALA A 21 4.72 -4.55 9.50
N ALA A 22 5.99 -4.86 9.78
CA ALA A 22 6.68 -6.01 9.18
C ALA A 22 5.97 -7.32 9.53
N GLU A 23 5.56 -7.49 10.78
CA GLU A 23 4.79 -8.67 11.20
C GLU A 23 3.49 -8.80 10.41
N ARG A 24 2.75 -7.71 10.27
CA ARG A 24 1.48 -7.71 9.53
C ARG A 24 1.67 -7.99 8.04
N LEU A 25 2.78 -7.54 7.48
CA LEU A 25 3.11 -7.76 6.07
C LEU A 25 3.83 -9.08 5.82
N ILE A 26 4.12 -9.82 6.88
CA ILE A 26 4.86 -11.10 6.81
C ILE A 26 6.23 -10.88 6.17
N LEU A 27 6.93 -9.85 6.66
CA LEU A 27 8.27 -9.49 6.22
C LEU A 27 9.20 -9.39 7.44
N SER A 28 10.51 -9.52 7.21
CA SER A 28 11.47 -9.15 8.24
C SER A 28 11.51 -7.63 8.37
N GLN A 29 11.85 -7.14 9.55
CA GLN A 29 11.98 -5.69 9.78
C GLN A 29 13.03 -5.08 8.86
N SER A 30 14.16 -5.77 8.66
CA SER A 30 15.23 -5.28 7.80
C SER A 30 14.81 -5.21 6.34
N ALA A 31 14.02 -6.18 5.85
CA ALA A 31 13.49 -6.15 4.48
C ALA A 31 12.54 -4.98 4.28
N LEU A 32 11.65 -4.75 5.24
CA LEU A 32 10.71 -3.62 5.17
C LEU A 32 11.46 -2.29 5.22
N SER A 33 12.41 -2.14 6.15
CA SER A 33 13.22 -0.92 6.28
C SER A 33 13.98 -0.62 5.00
N GLN A 34 14.50 -1.64 4.33
CA GLN A 34 15.23 -1.49 3.08
C GLN A 34 14.31 -0.98 1.95
N GLN A 35 13.10 -1.51 1.85
CA GLN A 35 12.12 -1.06 0.88
C GLN A 35 11.70 0.39 1.11
N LEU A 36 11.51 0.78 2.37
CA LEU A 36 11.18 2.15 2.72
C LEU A 36 12.31 3.11 2.36
N ARG A 37 13.56 2.71 2.62
CA ARG A 37 14.72 3.53 2.27
C ARG A 37 14.83 3.73 0.75
N ARG A 38 14.59 2.70 -0.03
CA ARG A 38 14.59 2.79 -1.50
C ARG A 38 13.54 3.77 -1.98
N LEU A 39 12.35 3.70 -1.41
CA LEU A 39 11.28 4.63 -1.75
C LEU A 39 11.66 6.06 -1.42
N GLU A 40 12.21 6.30 -0.23
CA GLU A 40 12.65 7.64 0.18
C GLU A 40 13.76 8.17 -0.72
N GLN A 41 14.70 7.32 -1.11
CA GLN A 41 15.78 7.70 -2.02
C GLN A 41 15.25 8.13 -3.38
N GLU A 42 14.28 7.42 -3.92
CA GLU A 42 13.66 7.79 -5.20
C GLU A 42 12.88 9.09 -5.10
N LEU A 43 12.16 9.30 -4.01
CA LEU A 43 11.40 10.52 -3.79
C LEU A 43 12.29 11.73 -3.50
N GLY A 44 13.48 11.48 -2.94
CA GLY A 44 14.42 12.54 -2.59
C GLY A 44 14.15 13.20 -1.23
N TYR A 45 13.26 12.61 -0.42
CA TYR A 45 12.96 13.13 0.92
C TYR A 45 12.49 11.98 1.83
N PRO A 46 12.65 12.14 3.17
CA PRO A 46 12.18 11.12 4.09
C PRO A 46 10.65 11.17 4.24
N ILE A 47 10.05 9.99 4.31
CA ILE A 47 8.62 9.83 4.59
C ILE A 47 8.36 9.75 6.10
N PHE A 48 9.32 9.20 6.84
CA PHE A 48 9.19 8.96 8.28
C PHE A 48 10.33 9.60 9.06
N THR A 49 10.01 10.03 10.28
CA THR A 49 11.02 10.38 11.29
C THR A 49 10.89 9.41 12.46
N ARG A 50 12.02 9.11 13.11
CA ARG A 50 12.02 8.24 14.28
C ARG A 50 11.63 9.03 15.51
N THR A 51 10.83 8.41 16.39
CA THR A 51 10.42 8.94 17.68
C THR A 51 10.82 7.95 18.77
N LEU A 52 10.62 8.33 20.03
CA LEU A 52 10.90 7.44 21.16
C LEU A 52 10.05 6.17 21.13
N HIS A 53 8.86 6.24 20.57
CA HIS A 53 7.89 5.13 20.59
C HIS A 53 7.66 4.50 19.22
N GLY A 54 8.44 4.89 18.22
CA GLY A 54 8.28 4.33 16.89
C GLY A 54 8.63 5.32 15.81
N VAL A 55 7.77 5.46 14.82
CA VAL A 55 7.96 6.38 13.68
C VAL A 55 6.72 7.24 13.48
N GLN A 56 6.93 8.44 12.98
CA GLN A 56 5.88 9.37 12.58
C GLN A 56 6.13 9.82 11.15
N LEU A 57 5.05 10.21 10.47
CA LEU A 57 5.16 10.77 9.14
C LEU A 57 5.76 12.17 9.17
N THR A 58 6.65 12.46 8.22
CA THR A 58 7.05 13.83 7.92
C THR A 58 5.89 14.55 7.24
N PRO A 59 5.89 15.90 7.12
CA PRO A 59 4.87 16.60 6.35
C PRO A 59 4.78 16.09 4.90
N GLU A 60 5.92 15.82 4.28
CA GLU A 60 5.98 15.24 2.93
C GLU A 60 5.41 13.82 2.92
N GLY A 61 5.73 13.04 3.95
CA GLY A 61 5.20 11.68 4.12
C GLY A 61 3.69 11.64 4.25
N GLU A 62 3.11 12.63 4.94
CA GLU A 62 1.66 12.75 5.06
C GLU A 62 1.01 12.92 3.68
N ARG A 63 1.59 13.76 2.83
CA ARG A 63 1.09 13.97 1.47
C ARG A 63 1.17 12.69 0.64
N VAL A 64 2.29 12.00 0.71
CA VAL A 64 2.47 10.73 -0.01
C VAL A 64 1.43 9.72 0.45
N CYS A 65 1.22 9.57 1.75
CA CYS A 65 0.27 8.61 2.30
C CYS A 65 -1.19 8.98 1.99
N GLU A 66 -1.53 10.26 1.95
CA GLU A 66 -2.87 10.70 1.53
C GLU A 66 -3.14 10.29 0.09
N GLN A 67 -2.20 10.56 -0.82
CA GLN A 67 -2.33 10.16 -2.22
C GLN A 67 -2.38 8.64 -2.35
N ALA A 68 -1.53 7.95 -1.62
CA ALA A 68 -1.45 6.49 -1.65
C ALA A 68 -2.75 5.85 -1.13
N ALA A 69 -3.34 6.40 -0.08
CA ALA A 69 -4.60 5.89 0.46
C ALA A 69 -5.74 6.01 -0.56
N GLY A 70 -5.77 7.12 -1.31
CA GLY A 70 -6.73 7.30 -2.40
C GLY A 70 -6.55 6.29 -3.50
N MET A 71 -5.31 6.04 -3.91
CA MET A 71 -4.99 5.03 -4.91
C MET A 71 -5.37 3.62 -4.47
N ALA A 72 -5.08 3.28 -3.21
CA ALA A 72 -5.41 1.96 -2.67
C ALA A 72 -6.91 1.73 -2.65
N ARG A 73 -7.69 2.75 -2.31
CA ARG A 73 -9.15 2.70 -2.33
C ARG A 73 -9.68 2.50 -3.74
N THR A 74 -9.18 3.29 -4.69
CA THR A 74 -9.55 3.18 -6.11
C THR A 74 -9.19 1.81 -6.65
N TRP A 75 -8.04 1.26 -6.26
CA TRP A 75 -7.61 -0.07 -6.67
C TRP A 75 -8.58 -1.16 -6.20
N LYS A 76 -9.03 -1.07 -4.94
CA LYS A 76 -10.01 -2.02 -4.40
C LYS A 76 -11.35 -1.92 -5.15
N GLU A 77 -11.80 -0.72 -5.44
CA GLU A 77 -13.02 -0.49 -6.21
C GLU A 77 -12.90 -1.07 -7.63
N PHE A 78 -11.76 -0.84 -8.26
CA PHE A 78 -11.45 -1.40 -9.58
C PHE A 78 -11.53 -2.92 -9.55
N GLN A 79 -10.89 -3.57 -8.58
CA GLN A 79 -10.90 -5.03 -8.45
C GLN A 79 -12.33 -5.56 -8.28
N ALA A 80 -13.12 -4.92 -7.41
CA ALA A 80 -14.51 -5.32 -7.18
C ALA A 80 -15.35 -5.18 -8.46
N ASN A 81 -15.20 -4.07 -9.18
CA ASN A 81 -15.94 -3.82 -10.43
C ASN A 81 -15.55 -4.80 -11.52
N VAL A 82 -14.26 -5.09 -11.65
CA VAL A 82 -13.77 -6.06 -12.65
C VAL A 82 -14.29 -7.46 -12.36
N GLN A 83 -14.32 -7.87 -11.08
CA GLN A 83 -14.86 -9.17 -10.69
C GLN A 83 -16.36 -9.27 -11.00
N LYS A 84 -17.13 -8.22 -10.73
CA LYS A 84 -18.55 -8.17 -11.08
C LYS A 84 -18.75 -8.30 -12.58
N SER A 85 -17.94 -7.59 -13.37
CA SER A 85 -18.00 -7.66 -14.83
C SER A 85 -17.69 -9.06 -15.33
N ALA A 86 -16.66 -9.71 -14.75
CA ALA A 86 -16.29 -11.08 -15.11
C ALA A 86 -17.41 -12.06 -14.82
N LEU A 87 -18.09 -11.94 -13.69
CA LEU A 87 -19.25 -12.77 -13.35
C LEU A 87 -20.41 -12.54 -14.31
N GLY A 88 -20.68 -11.29 -14.68
CA GLY A 88 -21.70 -10.96 -15.67
C GLY A 88 -21.41 -11.56 -17.02
N ILE A 89 -20.18 -11.50 -17.48
CA ILE A 89 -19.74 -12.10 -18.74
C ILE A 89 -19.92 -13.62 -18.71
N ARG A 90 -19.51 -14.28 -17.64
CA ARG A 90 -19.68 -15.72 -17.47
C ARG A 90 -21.15 -16.14 -17.55
N LYS A 91 -22.03 -15.42 -16.90
CA LYS A 91 -23.46 -15.66 -16.96
C LYS A 91 -23.99 -15.52 -18.37
N ARG A 92 -23.58 -14.48 -19.08
CA ARG A 92 -23.99 -14.25 -20.48
C ARG A 92 -23.54 -15.37 -21.40
N LEU A 93 -22.29 -15.84 -21.22
CA LEU A 93 -21.74 -16.94 -22.01
C LEU A 93 -22.50 -18.23 -21.77
N ARG A 94 -22.89 -18.51 -20.52
CA ARG A 94 -23.71 -19.68 -20.19
C ARG A 94 -25.07 -19.63 -20.88
N ILE A 95 -25.72 -18.50 -20.84
CA ILE A 95 -27.01 -18.27 -21.47
C ILE A 95 -26.88 -18.37 -23.00
N GLY A 96 -25.81 -17.78 -23.56
CA GLY A 96 -25.54 -17.81 -24.99
C GLY A 96 -25.20 -19.20 -25.52
N MET A 97 -24.67 -20.08 -24.69
CA MET A 97 -24.35 -21.45 -25.06
C MET A 97 -25.50 -22.43 -24.86
N GLY A 98 -26.48 -22.01 -24.12
CA GLY A 98 -27.67 -22.80 -23.87
C GLY A 98 -28.67 -22.63 -24.99
#